data_ae71183ea9778d055b94f4a9130f3d9a
#
_entry.id   ae71183ea9778d055b94f4a9130f3d9a
#
_cell.length_a   1.000
_cell.length_b   1.000
_cell.length_c   1.000
_cell.angle_alpha   90.00
_cell.angle_beta   90.00
_cell.angle_gamma   90.00
#
_symmetry.space_group_name_H-M   'P 1'
#
loop_
_entity.id
_entity.type
_entity.pdbx_description
1 polymer ?
#
loop_
_entity_poly.entity_id
_entity_poly.type
_entity_poly.pdbx_seq_one_letter_code
_entity_poly.pdbx_strand_id
1 'polypeptide(L)'
;MKVEYIMDLFDYVRQNTMKNESPLASRIRPETLDEVVGQQHIIGKDKLLYRAIQADKISSIIFYGPPGTGKTTLAKVIANTTSADFKQINATVAGKKDMEDVVAQAKNNLGMYGKKTILFVDEIHRFNKGQQDYLLPFVEDGTIILIGATTENPYFEVNGALISRSIIFELKPLDKEDIKTLIKRAVYDEKKGMGSLHADIDDCLLYTSDAADE
;
A
#
# COMPACT_ATOMS: atom_id res chain seq x y z
N MET A 1 -7.61 26.47 -20.74
CA MET A 1 -8.61 26.82 -19.73
C MET A 1 -8.44 25.81 -18.59
N LYS A 2 -7.77 26.21 -17.49
CA LYS A 2 -7.58 25.37 -16.30
C LYS A 2 -8.92 25.24 -15.61
N VAL A 3 -9.49 24.05 -15.57
CA VAL A 3 -10.57 23.73 -14.65
C VAL A 3 -9.88 23.48 -13.31
N GLU A 4 -9.73 24.49 -12.50
CA GLU A 4 -9.45 24.33 -11.08
C GLU A 4 -10.68 23.67 -10.47
N TYR A 5 -10.52 22.42 -10.02
CA TYR A 5 -11.47 21.82 -9.10
C TYR A 5 -11.43 22.65 -7.82
N ILE A 6 -12.40 23.53 -7.67
CA ILE A 6 -12.70 24.15 -6.39
C ILE A 6 -13.15 22.99 -5.51
N MET A 7 -12.27 22.54 -4.64
CA MET A 7 -12.63 21.61 -3.58
C MET A 7 -13.67 22.34 -2.74
N ASP A 8 -14.90 21.84 -2.73
CA ASP A 8 -16.00 22.47 -2.00
C ASP A 8 -15.58 22.52 -0.51
N LEU A 9 -15.88 23.63 0.17
CA LEU A 9 -15.62 23.81 1.59
C LEU A 9 -16.16 22.62 2.41
N PHE A 10 -17.27 22.05 1.98
CA PHE A 10 -17.85 20.85 2.57
C PHE A 10 -16.97 19.60 2.38
N ASP A 11 -16.32 19.44 1.23
CA ASP A 11 -15.37 18.34 1.00
C ASP A 11 -14.12 18.50 1.86
N TYR A 12 -13.63 19.73 2.04
CA TYR A 12 -12.50 20.01 2.91
C TYR A 12 -12.84 19.74 4.39
N VAL A 13 -13.99 20.20 4.85
CA VAL A 13 -14.47 19.94 6.23
C VAL A 13 -14.69 18.43 6.42
N ARG A 14 -15.33 17.75 5.47
CA ARG A 14 -15.57 16.32 5.52
C ARG A 14 -14.26 15.51 5.57
N GLN A 15 -13.26 15.87 4.77
CA GLN A 15 -11.95 15.22 4.80
C GLN A 15 -11.22 15.43 6.12
N ASN A 16 -11.28 16.64 6.71
CA ASN A 16 -10.66 16.91 8.00
C ASN A 16 -11.40 16.22 9.16
N THR A 17 -12.72 16.19 9.14
CA THR A 17 -13.51 15.46 10.14
C THR A 17 -13.23 13.96 10.04
N MET A 18 -13.24 13.39 8.82
CA MET A 18 -12.90 11.99 8.61
C MET A 18 -11.46 11.64 9.05
N LYS A 19 -10.48 12.53 8.88
CA LYS A 19 -9.12 12.31 9.38
C LYS A 19 -9.07 12.23 10.90
N ASN A 20 -9.80 13.09 11.60
CA ASN A 20 -9.79 13.13 13.07
C ASN A 20 -10.63 12.02 13.71
N GLU A 21 -11.69 11.57 13.06
CA GLU A 21 -12.58 10.50 13.52
C GLU A 21 -12.14 9.09 13.06
N SER A 22 -11.13 9.00 12.20
CA SER A 22 -10.66 7.69 11.74
C SER A 22 -10.00 6.90 12.89
N PRO A 23 -10.12 5.56 12.90
CA PRO A 23 -9.47 4.73 13.90
C PRO A 23 -7.97 5.03 14.01
N LEU A 24 -7.43 4.98 15.23
CA LEU A 24 -6.03 5.28 15.53
C LEU A 24 -5.08 4.52 14.58
N ALA A 25 -5.33 3.23 14.37
CA ALA A 25 -4.54 2.40 13.45
C ALA A 25 -4.52 2.91 12.00
N SER A 26 -5.54 3.67 11.57
CA SER A 26 -5.57 4.30 10.25
C SER A 26 -4.79 5.61 10.23
N ARG A 27 -4.86 6.38 11.32
CA ARG A 27 -4.18 7.68 11.43
C ARG A 27 -2.67 7.56 11.49
N ILE A 28 -2.16 6.57 12.24
CA ILE A 28 -0.71 6.34 12.42
C ILE A 28 -0.06 5.64 11.22
N ARG A 29 -0.82 5.28 10.17
CA ARG A 29 -0.23 4.65 8.98
C ARG A 29 0.83 5.56 8.37
N PRO A 30 1.98 4.98 7.97
CA PRO A 30 3.02 5.72 7.26
C PRO A 30 2.49 6.36 5.97
N GLU A 31 2.90 7.57 5.71
CA GLU A 31 2.65 8.29 4.46
C GLU A 31 3.90 8.38 3.59
N THR A 32 5.08 8.26 4.21
CA THR A 32 6.40 8.31 3.55
C THR A 32 7.20 7.03 3.83
N LEU A 33 8.23 6.77 3.03
CA LEU A 33 9.12 5.61 3.22
C LEU A 33 9.88 5.66 4.54
N ASP A 34 10.26 6.85 5.00
CA ASP A 34 10.99 7.04 6.26
C ASP A 34 10.12 6.75 7.50
N GLU A 35 8.80 6.83 7.35
CA GLU A 35 7.85 6.46 8.40
C GLU A 35 7.59 4.96 8.49
N VAL A 36 7.96 4.18 7.48
CA VAL A 36 7.73 2.73 7.49
C VAL A 36 8.64 2.07 8.51
N VAL A 37 8.05 1.34 9.43
CA VAL A 37 8.76 0.56 10.44
C VAL A 37 8.95 -0.88 9.94
N GLY A 38 10.11 -1.44 10.20
CA GLY A 38 10.48 -2.77 9.70
C GLY A 38 10.83 -2.79 8.22
N GLN A 39 10.94 -3.99 7.64
CA GLN A 39 11.18 -4.25 6.21
C GLN A 39 12.45 -3.61 5.63
N GLN A 40 13.46 -3.31 6.43
CA GLN A 40 14.71 -2.63 6.01
C GLN A 40 15.47 -3.42 4.92
N HIS A 41 15.28 -4.73 4.85
CA HIS A 41 15.85 -5.58 3.82
C HIS A 41 15.29 -5.29 2.42
N ILE A 42 14.12 -4.63 2.32
CA ILE A 42 13.45 -4.24 1.06
C ILE A 42 13.55 -2.74 0.82
N ILE A 43 13.27 -1.92 1.86
CA ILE A 43 13.12 -0.46 1.75
C ILE A 43 14.31 0.32 2.28
N GLY A 44 15.40 -0.33 2.72
CA GLY A 44 16.63 0.37 3.10
C GLY A 44 17.12 1.27 1.95
N LYS A 45 17.78 2.39 2.28
CA LYS A 45 18.22 3.41 1.28
C LYS A 45 19.12 2.86 0.18
N ASP A 46 19.83 1.77 0.45
CA ASP A 46 20.69 1.04 -0.50
C ASP A 46 19.92 0.02 -1.36
N LYS A 47 18.65 -0.25 -1.06
CA LYS A 47 17.88 -1.30 -1.70
C LYS A 47 17.27 -0.88 -3.04
N LEU A 48 17.03 -1.89 -3.87
CA LEU A 48 16.49 -1.71 -5.22
C LEU A 48 15.16 -0.96 -5.20
N LEU A 49 14.23 -1.38 -4.32
CA LEU A 49 12.90 -0.79 -4.25
C LEU A 49 12.94 0.68 -3.84
N TYR A 50 13.73 1.02 -2.82
CA TYR A 50 13.89 2.42 -2.40
C TYR A 50 14.37 3.31 -3.56
N ARG A 51 15.43 2.88 -4.26
CA ARG A 51 15.98 3.63 -5.39
C ARG A 51 15.01 3.74 -6.56
N ALA A 52 14.25 2.68 -6.86
CA ALA A 52 13.24 2.71 -7.90
C ALA A 52 12.09 3.69 -7.59
N ILE A 53 11.66 3.75 -6.33
CA ILE A 53 10.63 4.70 -5.86
C ILE A 53 11.14 6.14 -5.97
N GLN A 54 12.35 6.42 -5.49
CA GLN A 54 12.94 7.77 -5.55
C GLN A 54 13.16 8.25 -6.99
N ALA A 55 13.43 7.34 -7.91
CA ALA A 55 13.61 7.65 -9.33
C ALA A 55 12.30 7.70 -10.14
N ASP A 56 11.14 7.47 -9.50
CA ASP A 56 9.81 7.30 -10.16
C ASP A 56 9.84 6.28 -11.31
N LYS A 57 10.65 5.20 -11.14
CA LYS A 57 10.84 4.12 -12.12
C LYS A 57 10.46 2.78 -11.51
N ILE A 58 9.19 2.66 -11.13
CA ILE A 58 8.67 1.44 -10.52
C ILE A 58 8.16 0.51 -11.61
N SER A 59 8.59 -0.75 -11.57
CA SER A 59 7.99 -1.87 -12.28
C SER A 59 6.90 -2.52 -11.44
N SER A 60 6.17 -3.48 -12.01
CA SER A 60 5.19 -4.25 -11.26
C SER A 60 5.85 -5.06 -10.14
N ILE A 61 5.15 -5.21 -9.03
CA ILE A 61 5.66 -5.79 -7.78
C ILE A 61 4.63 -6.79 -7.23
N ILE A 62 5.12 -7.85 -6.63
CA ILE A 62 4.30 -8.74 -5.81
C ILE A 62 4.89 -8.77 -4.40
N PHE A 63 4.09 -8.35 -3.44
CA PHE A 63 4.40 -8.47 -2.01
C PHE A 63 3.78 -9.76 -1.47
N TYR A 64 4.58 -10.62 -0.86
CA TYR A 64 4.05 -11.78 -0.16
C TYR A 64 4.60 -11.85 1.27
N GLY A 65 3.88 -12.54 2.14
CA GLY A 65 4.24 -12.70 3.54
C GLY A 65 3.03 -12.73 4.46
N PRO A 66 3.21 -13.02 5.74
CA PRO A 66 2.13 -13.16 6.71
C PRO A 66 1.20 -11.93 6.79
N PRO A 67 -0.03 -12.06 7.30
CA PRO A 67 -0.88 -10.91 7.57
C PRO A 67 -0.20 -9.96 8.56
N GLY A 68 -0.57 -8.68 8.53
CA GLY A 68 -0.01 -7.66 9.44
C GLY A 68 1.39 -7.13 9.10
N THR A 69 2.09 -7.66 8.10
CA THR A 69 3.45 -7.24 7.71
C THR A 69 3.54 -5.89 6.97
N GLY A 70 2.39 -5.25 6.69
CA GLY A 70 2.36 -3.91 6.10
C GLY A 70 2.28 -3.87 4.57
N LYS A 71 1.90 -4.96 3.87
CA LYS A 71 1.78 -5.02 2.39
C LYS A 71 0.96 -3.86 1.81
N THR A 72 -0.26 -3.66 2.30
CA THR A 72 -1.16 -2.58 1.87
C THR A 72 -0.61 -1.20 2.21
N THR A 73 0.02 -1.07 3.37
CA THR A 73 0.65 0.18 3.83
C THR A 73 1.80 0.57 2.91
N LEU A 74 2.68 -0.38 2.60
CA LEU A 74 3.83 -0.13 1.72
C LEU A 74 3.38 0.24 0.30
N ALA A 75 2.35 -0.41 -0.24
CA ALA A 75 1.78 -0.05 -1.54
C ALA A 75 1.25 1.40 -1.58
N LYS A 76 0.60 1.85 -0.50
CA LYS A 76 0.12 3.24 -0.38
C LYS A 76 1.28 4.23 -0.27
N VAL A 77 2.30 3.92 0.51
CA VAL A 77 3.51 4.76 0.63
C VAL A 77 4.21 4.91 -0.71
N ILE A 78 4.32 3.81 -1.47
CA ILE A 78 4.85 3.84 -2.84
C ILE A 78 4.04 4.79 -3.72
N ALA A 79 2.73 4.66 -3.70
CA ALA A 79 1.85 5.50 -4.51
C ALA A 79 1.93 6.99 -4.11
N ASN A 80 2.03 7.28 -2.82
CA ASN A 80 2.16 8.65 -2.32
C ASN A 80 3.51 9.29 -2.70
N THR A 81 4.57 8.48 -2.83
CA THR A 81 5.91 8.97 -3.16
C THR A 81 6.08 9.14 -4.67
N THR A 82 5.26 8.48 -5.47
CA THR A 82 5.29 8.54 -6.93
C THR A 82 4.22 9.48 -7.47
N SER A 83 4.36 9.91 -8.71
CA SER A 83 3.35 10.74 -9.39
C SER A 83 2.16 9.93 -9.94
N ALA A 84 2.10 8.63 -9.67
CA ALA A 84 1.07 7.74 -10.18
C ALA A 84 -0.30 7.92 -9.50
N ASP A 85 -1.39 7.63 -10.21
CA ASP A 85 -2.71 7.48 -9.63
C ASP A 85 -2.82 6.12 -8.92
N PHE A 86 -3.46 6.08 -7.73
CA PHE A 86 -3.58 4.86 -6.95
C PHE A 86 -5.00 4.31 -6.98
N LYS A 87 -5.13 3.08 -7.45
CA LYS A 87 -6.39 2.33 -7.42
C LYS A 87 -6.18 1.05 -6.62
N GLN A 88 -7.15 0.74 -5.76
CA GLN A 88 -7.13 -0.46 -4.93
C GLN A 88 -8.35 -1.31 -5.22
N ILE A 89 -8.13 -2.60 -5.45
CA ILE A 89 -9.18 -3.61 -5.51
C ILE A 89 -8.81 -4.77 -4.58
N ASN A 90 -9.84 -5.45 -4.06
CA ASN A 90 -9.65 -6.66 -3.28
C ASN A 90 -10.14 -7.85 -4.11
N ALA A 91 -9.27 -8.80 -4.40
CA ALA A 91 -9.57 -9.93 -5.27
C ALA A 91 -10.64 -10.87 -4.71
N THR A 92 -10.95 -10.80 -3.41
CA THR A 92 -12.01 -11.63 -2.81
C THR A 92 -13.43 -11.18 -3.18
N VAL A 93 -13.59 -9.90 -3.55
CA VAL A 93 -14.92 -9.31 -3.85
C VAL A 93 -14.98 -8.69 -5.25
N ALA A 94 -13.84 -8.37 -5.85
CA ALA A 94 -13.78 -7.71 -7.15
C ALA A 94 -14.15 -8.64 -8.29
N GLY A 95 -15.07 -8.17 -9.13
CA GLY A 95 -15.46 -8.84 -10.36
C GLY A 95 -14.73 -8.31 -11.60
N LYS A 96 -15.09 -8.87 -12.76
CA LYS A 96 -14.53 -8.45 -14.06
C LYS A 96 -14.78 -6.97 -14.34
N LYS A 97 -15.96 -6.46 -13.98
CA LYS A 97 -16.35 -5.07 -14.21
C LYS A 97 -15.46 -4.09 -13.46
N ASP A 98 -15.13 -4.40 -12.19
CA ASP A 98 -14.26 -3.53 -11.39
C ASP A 98 -12.87 -3.39 -12.03
N MET A 99 -12.36 -4.48 -12.61
CA MET A 99 -11.09 -4.49 -13.33
C MET A 99 -11.17 -3.67 -14.62
N GLU A 100 -12.26 -3.83 -15.38
CA GLU A 100 -12.52 -3.06 -16.62
C GLU A 100 -12.59 -1.56 -16.33
N ASP A 101 -13.29 -1.15 -15.27
CA ASP A 101 -13.42 0.25 -14.86
C ASP A 101 -12.05 0.85 -14.48
N VAL A 102 -11.21 0.12 -13.74
CA VAL A 102 -9.86 0.56 -13.40
C VAL A 102 -8.98 0.69 -14.64
N VAL A 103 -9.03 -0.28 -15.54
CA VAL A 103 -8.26 -0.24 -16.80
C VAL A 103 -8.70 0.95 -17.67
N ALA A 104 -10.01 1.21 -17.78
CA ALA A 104 -10.52 2.36 -18.53
C ALA A 104 -10.02 3.69 -17.94
N GLN A 105 -10.05 3.83 -16.61
CA GLN A 105 -9.51 5.00 -15.91
C GLN A 105 -8.01 5.13 -16.13
N ALA A 106 -7.24 4.04 -16.04
CA ALA A 106 -5.79 4.05 -16.25
C ALA A 106 -5.43 4.51 -17.68
N LYS A 107 -6.14 4.01 -18.70
CA LYS A 107 -5.97 4.47 -20.09
C LYS A 107 -6.27 5.96 -20.27
N ASN A 108 -7.33 6.45 -19.63
CA ASN A 108 -7.70 7.87 -19.67
C ASN A 108 -6.63 8.73 -18.98
N ASN A 109 -6.14 8.32 -17.80
CA ASN A 109 -5.09 9.02 -17.07
C ASN A 109 -3.80 9.10 -17.89
N LEU A 110 -3.40 7.99 -18.50
CA LEU A 110 -2.19 7.94 -19.33
C LEU A 110 -2.36 8.80 -20.59
N GLY A 111 -3.51 8.70 -21.29
CA GLY A 111 -3.75 9.41 -22.53
C GLY A 111 -3.95 10.92 -22.36
N MET A 112 -4.65 11.36 -21.32
CA MET A 112 -4.97 12.78 -21.09
C MET A 112 -3.89 13.53 -20.31
N TYR A 113 -3.24 12.85 -19.37
CA TYR A 113 -2.35 13.50 -18.39
C TYR A 113 -0.93 12.95 -18.39
N GLY A 114 -0.64 11.90 -19.17
CA GLY A 114 0.64 11.18 -19.12
C GLY A 114 0.89 10.51 -17.76
N LYS A 115 -0.15 10.32 -16.94
CA LYS A 115 -0.06 9.85 -15.57
C LYS A 115 -0.27 8.33 -15.53
N LYS A 116 0.71 7.61 -14.99
CA LYS A 116 0.62 6.17 -14.77
C LYS A 116 -0.36 5.85 -13.65
N THR A 117 -0.92 4.65 -13.67
CA THR A 117 -1.80 4.16 -12.62
C THR A 117 -1.16 2.95 -11.92
N ILE A 118 -1.03 3.04 -10.61
CA ILE A 118 -0.70 1.90 -9.75
C ILE A 118 -2.01 1.20 -9.39
N LEU A 119 -2.14 -0.05 -9.80
CA LEU A 119 -3.23 -0.93 -9.38
C LEU A 119 -2.74 -1.83 -8.26
N PHE A 120 -3.20 -1.57 -7.04
CA PHE A 120 -3.00 -2.45 -5.91
C PHE A 120 -4.09 -3.52 -5.86
N VAL A 121 -3.69 -4.78 -5.94
CA VAL A 121 -4.59 -5.94 -5.84
C VAL A 121 -4.30 -6.67 -4.54
N ASP A 122 -5.22 -6.53 -3.57
CA ASP A 122 -5.13 -7.27 -2.32
C ASP A 122 -5.62 -8.70 -2.51
N GLU A 123 -4.93 -9.66 -1.91
CA GLU A 123 -5.16 -11.10 -2.03
C GLU A 123 -5.20 -11.59 -3.49
N ILE A 124 -4.22 -11.18 -4.29
CA ILE A 124 -4.15 -11.44 -5.76
C ILE A 124 -4.31 -12.92 -6.11
N HIS A 125 -3.95 -13.84 -5.21
CA HIS A 125 -4.13 -15.28 -5.39
C HIS A 125 -5.60 -15.71 -5.46
N ARG A 126 -6.54 -14.86 -5.02
CA ARG A 126 -7.99 -15.10 -5.15
C ARG A 126 -8.53 -14.84 -6.55
N PHE A 127 -7.81 -14.12 -7.37
CA PHE A 127 -8.18 -14.00 -8.77
C PHE A 127 -7.98 -15.32 -9.51
N ASN A 128 -8.97 -15.73 -10.29
CA ASN A 128 -8.81 -16.85 -11.19
C ASN A 128 -7.82 -16.53 -12.32
N LYS A 129 -7.36 -17.55 -13.05
CA LYS A 129 -6.39 -17.38 -14.15
C LYS A 129 -6.84 -16.38 -15.19
N GLY A 130 -8.13 -16.41 -15.59
CA GLY A 130 -8.66 -15.48 -16.59
C GLY A 130 -8.64 -14.02 -16.13
N GLN A 131 -8.86 -13.76 -14.83
CA GLN A 131 -8.76 -12.42 -14.26
C GLN A 131 -7.30 -11.95 -14.22
N GLN A 132 -6.39 -12.84 -13.85
CA GLN A 132 -4.95 -12.52 -13.86
C GLN A 132 -4.45 -12.30 -15.30
N ASP A 133 -4.86 -13.12 -16.26
CA ASP A 133 -4.53 -12.98 -17.69
C ASP A 133 -5.07 -11.66 -18.27
N TYR A 134 -6.25 -11.22 -17.83
CA TYR A 134 -6.84 -9.95 -18.26
C TYR A 134 -5.94 -8.74 -17.96
N LEU A 135 -5.18 -8.76 -16.86
CA LEU A 135 -4.27 -7.66 -16.49
C LEU A 135 -2.97 -7.65 -17.31
N LEU A 136 -2.56 -8.77 -17.86
CA LEU A 136 -1.26 -8.93 -18.54
C LEU A 136 -0.99 -7.86 -19.62
N PRO A 137 -1.88 -7.62 -20.59
CA PRO A 137 -1.61 -6.64 -21.64
C PRO A 137 -1.33 -5.23 -21.10
N PHE A 138 -2.03 -4.83 -20.03
CA PHE A 138 -1.92 -3.50 -19.43
C PHE A 138 -0.69 -3.35 -18.52
N VAL A 139 -0.18 -4.45 -18.01
CA VAL A 139 1.11 -4.53 -17.30
C VAL A 139 2.26 -4.49 -18.31
N GLU A 140 2.10 -5.17 -19.45
CA GLU A 140 3.12 -5.22 -20.51
C GLU A 140 3.32 -3.87 -21.21
N ASP A 141 2.23 -3.18 -21.53
CA ASP A 141 2.27 -1.88 -22.21
C ASP A 141 2.53 -0.70 -21.24
N GLY A 142 2.59 -0.97 -19.93
CA GLY A 142 2.86 0.03 -18.90
C GLY A 142 1.69 0.97 -18.58
N THR A 143 0.49 0.68 -19.08
CA THR A 143 -0.75 1.39 -18.71
C THR A 143 -1.00 1.28 -17.21
N ILE A 144 -0.71 0.09 -16.64
CA ILE A 144 -0.85 -0.22 -15.22
C ILE A 144 0.49 -0.70 -14.66
N ILE A 145 0.86 -0.15 -13.51
CA ILE A 145 1.87 -0.74 -12.62
C ILE A 145 1.13 -1.59 -11.61
N LEU A 146 1.28 -2.92 -11.70
CA LEU A 146 0.62 -3.83 -10.78
C LEU A 146 1.41 -3.93 -9.48
N ILE A 147 0.73 -3.75 -8.33
CA ILE A 147 1.26 -4.14 -7.02
C ILE A 147 0.31 -5.20 -6.46
N GLY A 148 0.68 -6.47 -6.57
CA GLY A 148 -0.06 -7.57 -5.98
C GLY A 148 0.34 -7.80 -4.52
N ALA A 149 -0.62 -8.11 -3.65
CA ALA A 149 -0.37 -8.56 -2.29
C ALA A 149 -0.98 -9.94 -2.08
N THR A 150 -0.25 -10.81 -1.39
CA THR A 150 -0.71 -12.16 -1.06
C THR A 150 -0.10 -12.66 0.24
N THR A 151 -0.82 -13.52 0.95
CA THR A 151 -0.30 -14.29 2.08
C THR A 151 0.31 -15.63 1.65
N GLU A 152 -0.04 -16.08 0.45
CA GLU A 152 0.40 -17.35 -0.11
C GLU A 152 1.70 -17.19 -0.93
N ASN A 153 2.37 -18.31 -1.19
CA ASN A 153 3.58 -18.28 -2.03
C ASN A 153 3.19 -17.95 -3.49
N PRO A 154 3.65 -16.80 -4.03
CA PRO A 154 3.21 -16.32 -5.33
C PRO A 154 3.59 -17.23 -6.48
N TYR A 155 4.66 -18.01 -6.35
CA TYR A 155 5.12 -18.93 -7.40
C TYR A 155 4.15 -20.08 -7.70
N PHE A 156 3.24 -20.39 -6.77
CA PHE A 156 2.22 -21.42 -6.97
C PHE A 156 0.86 -20.84 -7.33
N GLU A 157 0.54 -19.65 -6.80
CA GLU A 157 -0.81 -19.12 -6.84
C GLU A 157 -1.00 -17.99 -7.86
N VAL A 158 0.09 -17.33 -8.25
CA VAL A 158 0.03 -16.23 -9.23
C VAL A 158 0.48 -16.75 -10.60
N ASN A 159 -0.18 -16.26 -11.65
CA ASN A 159 0.16 -16.63 -13.03
C ASN A 159 1.64 -16.36 -13.33
N GLY A 160 2.34 -17.36 -13.86
CA GLY A 160 3.75 -17.26 -14.22
C GLY A 160 4.08 -16.12 -15.17
N ALA A 161 3.12 -15.70 -16.02
CA ALA A 161 3.31 -14.56 -16.90
C ALA A 161 3.32 -13.22 -16.14
N LEU A 162 2.52 -13.06 -15.06
CA LEU A 162 2.60 -11.90 -14.16
C LEU A 162 3.88 -11.93 -13.33
N ILE A 163 4.25 -13.11 -12.82
CA ILE A 163 5.50 -13.33 -12.06
C ILE A 163 6.72 -12.88 -12.87
N SER A 164 6.81 -13.29 -14.14
CA SER A 164 7.95 -12.96 -15.01
C SER A 164 8.10 -11.45 -15.29
N ARG A 165 7.05 -10.67 -15.04
CA ARG A 165 6.99 -9.21 -15.26
C ARG A 165 7.01 -8.41 -13.97
N SER A 166 7.11 -9.07 -12.83
CA SER A 166 7.04 -8.45 -11.51
C SER A 166 8.29 -8.75 -10.70
N ILE A 167 8.66 -7.83 -9.83
CA ILE A 167 9.67 -8.10 -8.80
C ILE A 167 8.94 -8.59 -7.56
N ILE A 168 9.40 -9.71 -7.01
CA ILE A 168 8.79 -10.34 -5.84
C ILE A 168 9.57 -9.90 -4.60
N PHE A 169 8.86 -9.40 -3.60
CA PHE A 169 9.42 -9.05 -2.30
C PHE A 169 8.70 -9.81 -1.18
N GLU A 170 9.49 -10.47 -0.36
CA GLU A 170 9.02 -11.10 0.87
C GLU A 170 8.99 -10.09 2.01
N LEU A 171 7.81 -9.87 2.59
CA LEU A 171 7.65 -9.10 3.80
C LEU A 171 7.71 -10.03 5.03
N LYS A 172 8.57 -9.69 5.96
CA LYS A 172 8.76 -10.45 7.20
C LYS A 172 7.85 -9.93 8.31
N PRO A 173 7.50 -10.76 9.29
CA PRO A 173 6.87 -10.28 10.52
C PRO A 173 7.65 -9.13 11.12
N LEU A 174 6.96 -8.20 11.74
CA LEU A 174 7.59 -7.13 12.51
C LEU A 174 8.22 -7.73 13.76
N ASP A 175 9.41 -7.27 14.11
CA ASP A 175 10.05 -7.69 15.36
C ASP A 175 9.52 -6.87 16.56
N LYS A 176 9.98 -7.23 17.77
CA LYS A 176 9.55 -6.58 19.01
C LYS A 176 9.86 -5.08 19.03
N GLU A 177 11.01 -4.68 18.52
CA GLU A 177 11.42 -3.27 18.49
C GLU A 177 10.61 -2.49 17.44
N ASP A 178 10.26 -3.13 16.34
CA ASP A 178 9.34 -2.57 15.32
C ASP A 178 7.98 -2.29 15.95
N ILE A 179 7.40 -3.27 16.65
CA ILE A 179 6.09 -3.16 17.31
C ILE A 179 6.15 -2.08 18.40
N LYS A 180 7.18 -2.08 19.23
CA LYS A 180 7.40 -1.05 20.25
C LYS A 180 7.47 0.35 19.66
N THR A 181 8.13 0.51 18.52
CA THR A 181 8.20 1.78 17.79
C THR A 181 6.82 2.22 17.29
N LEU A 182 6.01 1.30 16.77
CA LEU A 182 4.64 1.59 16.34
C LEU A 182 3.74 1.99 17.51
N ILE A 183 3.83 1.28 18.65
CA ILE A 183 3.07 1.60 19.87
C ILE A 183 3.47 2.99 20.38
N LYS A 184 4.77 3.27 20.50
CA LYS A 184 5.24 4.60 20.93
C LYS A 184 4.75 5.71 19.99
N ARG A 185 4.77 5.48 18.69
CA ARG A 185 4.19 6.42 17.72
C ARG A 185 2.69 6.62 17.94
N ALA A 186 1.94 5.55 18.19
CA ALA A 186 0.52 5.63 18.45
C ALA A 186 0.19 6.46 19.71
N VAL A 187 0.99 6.34 20.74
CA VAL A 187 0.77 7.02 22.03
C VAL A 187 1.28 8.48 22.00
N TYR A 188 2.49 8.70 21.50
CA TYR A 188 3.20 9.97 21.69
C TYR A 188 3.15 10.91 20.47
N ASP A 189 2.72 10.46 19.28
CA ASP A 189 2.60 11.37 18.14
C ASP A 189 1.44 12.33 18.35
N GLU A 190 1.75 13.64 18.43
CA GLU A 190 0.74 14.69 18.67
C GLU A 190 -0.21 14.89 17.50
N LYS A 191 0.22 14.59 16.27
CA LYS A 191 -0.56 14.85 15.04
C LYS A 191 -1.41 13.66 14.61
N LYS A 192 -0.83 12.47 14.63
CA LYS A 192 -1.47 11.26 14.12
C LYS A 192 -1.89 10.32 15.26
N GLY A 193 -1.24 10.39 16.41
CA GLY A 193 -1.44 9.54 17.57
C GLY A 193 -2.37 10.11 18.63
N MET A 194 -2.08 9.77 19.88
CA MET A 194 -2.79 10.20 21.09
C MET A 194 -1.99 11.21 21.92
N GLY A 195 -0.87 11.73 21.42
CA GLY A 195 0.02 12.62 22.17
C GLY A 195 -0.67 13.84 22.75
N SER A 196 -1.67 14.41 22.05
CA SER A 196 -2.49 15.53 22.56
C SER A 196 -3.34 15.17 23.77
N LEU A 197 -3.55 13.88 24.07
CA LEU A 197 -4.32 13.41 25.24
C LEU A 197 -3.43 13.20 26.47
N HIS A 198 -2.11 13.46 26.36
CA HIS A 198 -1.12 13.21 27.40
C HIS A 198 -1.18 11.78 27.97
N ALA A 199 -1.52 10.81 27.10
CA ALA A 199 -1.53 9.40 27.47
C ALA A 199 -0.08 8.94 27.72
N ASP A 200 0.11 8.16 28.77
CA ASP A 200 1.37 7.50 29.06
C ASP A 200 1.17 5.98 29.00
N ILE A 201 2.22 5.25 28.66
CA ILE A 201 2.18 3.80 28.56
C ILE A 201 3.25 3.22 29.49
N ASP A 202 2.85 2.29 30.34
CA ASP A 202 3.77 1.56 31.18
C ASP A 202 4.67 0.66 30.31
N ASP A 203 5.98 0.71 30.57
CA ASP A 203 6.95 -0.13 29.87
C ASP A 203 6.59 -1.63 29.97
N CYS A 204 5.92 -2.06 31.03
CA CYS A 204 5.42 -3.43 31.19
C CYS A 204 4.47 -3.83 30.04
N LEU A 205 3.59 -2.94 29.58
CA LEU A 205 2.68 -3.20 28.46
C LEU A 205 3.40 -3.38 27.12
N LEU A 206 4.55 -2.78 26.95
CA LEU A 206 5.38 -2.94 25.75
C LEU A 206 5.98 -4.35 25.62
N TYR A 207 6.06 -5.10 26.73
CA TYR A 207 6.60 -6.47 26.76
C TYR A 207 5.50 -7.54 26.70
N THR A 208 4.25 -7.19 27.03
CA THR A 208 3.11 -8.14 27.03
C THR A 208 2.46 -8.34 25.67
N SER A 209 2.86 -7.59 24.65
CA SER A 209 2.39 -7.81 23.27
C SER A 209 2.81 -9.18 22.69
N ASP A 210 3.69 -9.91 23.37
CA ASP A 210 4.07 -11.30 23.04
C ASP A 210 2.97 -12.33 23.37
N ALA A 211 2.00 -11.99 24.21
CA ALA A 211 0.98 -12.94 24.66
C ALA A 211 -0.21 -13.06 23.72
N ALA A 212 -0.24 -12.34 22.60
CA ALA A 212 -1.32 -12.37 21.64
C ALA A 212 -1.09 -13.38 20.49
N ASP A 213 0.06 -14.04 20.43
CA ASP A 213 0.45 -15.00 19.39
C ASP A 213 0.51 -16.46 19.87
N GLU A 214 0.01 -16.78 21.10
CA GLU A 214 -0.22 -18.15 21.56
C GLU A 214 -1.68 -18.58 21.45
#